data_a5deaa363aaca18c23bca8a9ef200d75
#
_entry.id   a5deaa363aaca18c23bca8a9ef200d75
#
_cell.length_a   1.000
_cell.length_b   1.000
_cell.length_c   1.000
_cell.angle_alpha   90.00
_cell.angle_beta   90.00
_cell.angle_gamma   90.00
#
_symmetry.space_group_name_H-M   'P 1'
#
loop_
_entity.id
_entity.type
_entity.pdbx_description
1 polymer ?
#
loop_
_entity_poly.entity_id
_entity_poly.type
_entity_poly.pdbx_seq_one_letter_code
_entity_poly.pdbx_strand_id
1 'polypeptide(L)'
;DSYGDGWNGGTFIVTAECGVLAEGGLEYGDAATFAFTACGGSAGCEVPAAWTVTITGANHTVMLPGDAAITIEDVQVAEGSAVGIFFTNSNGDLQCAGYTMVTGETAEIAAMGDDTTTAEIDGLAAGQSLTWMIWDGVTCTELAATAIYSGGADVYTTNGITFVESITSVPAGPSCQTMELPSGWSMFSTYMIAEDMDLASALASIVDNVVIAKDNGGNAYLVQWDYNGVGDLTVGQGYQIKTDAEVSFEMCGTYAAPEDHPIALSAGWNMIGYLRTEPAAADAVLADVSASGNLIIAKDYAGNIYLPELFYNGIGDMHPGQGYQLKTIEADVLNMLSNDESYRTATIEVSNKAVSHFATVAATDNNMTVVIEDAAWDVLPTEGAEIAAFDKAGNLIGSASYTSPLTVMSVWGNDATTETKDGLTVAEAVTFKVWSKDLTSTFEVSEWTEGSSAYEVNAINVASSITTNVLTDVTATERV
;
A
#
# COMPACT_ATOMS: atom_id res chain seq x y z
N ASP A 1 -39.72 26.04 -26.39
CA ASP A 1 -40.83 26.77 -26.90
C ASP A 1 -41.05 28.04 -26.09
N SER A 2 -40.96 29.24 -26.72
CA SER A 2 -41.01 30.53 -26.03
C SER A 2 -42.41 31.04 -25.76
N TYR A 3 -43.44 30.34 -26.22
CA TYR A 3 -44.86 30.69 -26.05
C TYR A 3 -45.57 29.74 -25.09
N GLY A 4 -44.98 28.58 -24.73
CA GLY A 4 -45.56 27.61 -23.83
C GLY A 4 -46.77 26.85 -24.39
N ASP A 5 -46.97 26.88 -25.72
CA ASP A 5 -48.09 26.22 -26.41
C ASP A 5 -47.70 24.85 -27.01
N GLY A 6 -46.51 24.37 -26.64
CA GLY A 6 -45.93 23.11 -27.13
C GLY A 6 -45.20 23.29 -28.46
N TRP A 7 -44.93 22.19 -29.15
CA TRP A 7 -44.17 22.21 -30.41
C TRP A 7 -45.11 22.32 -31.65
N ASN A 8 -46.38 22.73 -31.45
CA ASN A 8 -47.36 22.87 -32.53
C ASN A 8 -47.48 21.60 -33.41
N GLY A 9 -47.47 20.42 -32.76
CA GLY A 9 -47.49 19.13 -33.42
C GLY A 9 -46.13 18.64 -33.94
N GLY A 10 -45.06 19.35 -33.63
CA GLY A 10 -43.70 18.87 -33.85
C GLY A 10 -43.33 17.70 -32.96
N THR A 11 -42.60 16.73 -33.49
CA THR A 11 -42.10 15.56 -32.77
C THR A 11 -40.58 15.45 -32.95
N PHE A 12 -39.94 14.80 -32.00
CA PHE A 12 -38.55 14.39 -32.14
C PHE A 12 -38.46 12.86 -32.18
N ILE A 13 -37.44 12.37 -32.82
CA ILE A 13 -37.04 10.98 -32.80
C ILE A 13 -35.52 10.95 -32.53
N VAL A 14 -35.11 10.24 -31.48
CA VAL A 14 -33.73 9.93 -31.19
C VAL A 14 -33.44 8.52 -31.71
N THR A 15 -32.51 8.40 -32.65
CA THR A 15 -32.13 7.12 -33.24
C THR A 15 -30.65 6.84 -32.99
N ALA A 16 -30.32 5.58 -32.84
CA ALA A 16 -28.96 5.05 -32.84
C ALA A 16 -28.90 3.80 -33.74
N GLU A 17 -27.78 3.14 -33.79
CA GLU A 17 -27.59 1.92 -34.62
C GLU A 17 -28.59 0.81 -34.28
N CYS A 18 -29.05 0.71 -33.03
CA CYS A 18 -30.07 -0.25 -32.57
C CYS A 18 -31.52 0.16 -32.89
N GLY A 19 -31.76 1.32 -33.49
CA GLY A 19 -33.08 1.78 -33.86
C GLY A 19 -33.54 3.08 -33.16
N VAL A 20 -34.84 3.22 -32.96
CA VAL A 20 -35.42 4.39 -32.27
C VAL A 20 -35.29 4.21 -30.77
N LEU A 21 -34.56 5.13 -30.12
CA LEU A 21 -34.32 5.10 -28.65
C LEU A 21 -35.45 5.84 -27.90
N ALA A 22 -35.94 6.94 -28.45
CA ALA A 22 -37.04 7.69 -27.92
C ALA A 22 -37.73 8.49 -29.03
N GLU A 23 -39.02 8.68 -28.89
CA GLU A 23 -39.81 9.58 -29.71
C GLU A 23 -40.81 10.34 -28.84
N GLY A 24 -41.12 11.53 -29.21
CA GLY A 24 -42.05 12.34 -28.45
C GLY A 24 -42.28 13.71 -29.03
N GLY A 25 -43.12 14.48 -28.36
CA GLY A 25 -43.40 15.86 -28.67
C GLY A 25 -43.81 16.62 -27.43
N LEU A 26 -43.86 17.93 -27.50
CA LEU A 26 -44.32 18.80 -26.43
C LEU A 26 -45.74 19.31 -26.78
N GLU A 27 -46.74 18.86 -26.01
CA GLU A 27 -48.13 19.30 -26.25
C GLU A 27 -48.39 20.67 -25.64
N TYR A 28 -47.89 20.89 -24.40
CA TYR A 28 -48.04 22.15 -23.67
C TYR A 28 -46.78 22.43 -22.85
N GLY A 29 -46.49 23.70 -22.61
CA GLY A 29 -45.32 24.14 -21.83
C GLY A 29 -44.13 24.46 -22.70
N ASP A 30 -43.08 24.96 -22.07
CA ASP A 30 -41.84 25.45 -22.70
C ASP A 30 -40.68 24.43 -22.63
N ALA A 31 -40.84 23.36 -21.84
CA ALA A 31 -39.85 22.28 -21.71
C ALA A 31 -40.47 20.96 -21.27
N ALA A 32 -39.86 19.87 -21.72
CA ALA A 32 -40.17 18.51 -21.21
C ALA A 32 -38.85 17.67 -21.18
N THR A 33 -38.81 16.69 -20.30
CA THR A 33 -37.69 15.73 -20.20
C THR A 33 -38.16 14.35 -20.61
N PHE A 34 -37.44 13.74 -21.53
CA PHE A 34 -37.69 12.36 -21.98
C PHE A 34 -36.50 11.49 -21.59
N ALA A 35 -36.78 10.42 -20.84
CA ALA A 35 -35.78 9.41 -20.54
C ALA A 35 -35.69 8.39 -21.68
N PHE A 36 -34.50 8.01 -22.06
CA PHE A 36 -34.27 6.90 -22.97
C PHE A 36 -33.06 6.09 -22.49
N THR A 37 -33.08 4.80 -22.77
CA THR A 37 -31.94 3.95 -22.56
C THR A 37 -31.11 3.98 -23.84
N ALA A 38 -29.85 4.34 -23.74
CA ALA A 38 -28.93 4.24 -24.85
C ALA A 38 -28.85 2.79 -25.34
N CYS A 39 -28.66 2.57 -26.64
CA CYS A 39 -28.37 1.25 -27.11
C CYS A 39 -27.22 0.66 -26.29
N GLY A 40 -27.43 -0.43 -25.65
CA GLY A 40 -26.40 -1.28 -25.14
C GLY A 40 -25.61 -1.94 -26.30
N GLY A 41 -25.02 -1.12 -27.13
CA GLY A 41 -24.05 -1.47 -28.15
C GLY A 41 -22.75 -0.84 -27.71
N SER A 42 -22.22 -1.26 -26.56
CA SER A 42 -20.78 -1.20 -26.37
C SER A 42 -20.17 -2.09 -27.46
N ALA A 43 -19.10 -1.66 -28.10
CA ALA A 43 -18.11 -2.61 -28.54
C ALA A 43 -17.80 -3.43 -27.29
N GLY A 44 -18.47 -4.56 -27.12
CA GLY A 44 -18.37 -5.39 -25.91
C GLY A 44 -16.92 -5.78 -25.80
N CYS A 45 -16.43 -5.75 -24.60
CA CYS A 45 -15.09 -6.26 -24.33
C CYS A 45 -15.03 -7.72 -24.74
N GLU A 46 -14.00 -8.10 -25.43
CA GLU A 46 -13.75 -9.52 -25.69
C GLU A 46 -13.47 -10.23 -24.37
N VAL A 47 -13.90 -11.48 -24.27
CA VAL A 47 -13.56 -12.33 -23.14
C VAL A 47 -12.03 -12.35 -22.99
N PRO A 48 -11.49 -12.22 -21.78
CA PRO A 48 -10.04 -12.16 -21.57
C PRO A 48 -9.32 -13.35 -22.21
N ALA A 49 -8.16 -13.10 -22.80
CA ALA A 49 -7.32 -14.15 -23.36
C ALA A 49 -6.94 -15.23 -22.32
N ALA A 50 -6.96 -14.87 -21.04
CA ALA A 50 -6.77 -15.78 -19.92
C ALA A 50 -7.85 -16.86 -19.80
N TRP A 51 -9.04 -16.67 -20.40
CA TRP A 51 -10.09 -17.68 -20.44
C TRP A 51 -9.84 -18.77 -21.52
N THR A 52 -8.58 -18.98 -21.86
CA THR A 52 -8.20 -20.07 -22.77
C THR A 52 -8.41 -21.42 -22.09
N VAL A 53 -9.14 -22.31 -22.77
CA VAL A 53 -9.45 -23.66 -22.29
C VAL A 53 -8.47 -24.68 -22.91
N THR A 54 -7.80 -25.45 -22.07
CA THR A 54 -7.02 -26.60 -22.51
C THR A 54 -7.98 -27.77 -22.72
N ILE A 55 -8.01 -28.30 -23.93
CA ILE A 55 -8.87 -29.47 -24.24
C ILE A 55 -8.18 -30.73 -23.77
N THR A 56 -8.78 -31.40 -22.81
CA THR A 56 -8.32 -32.68 -22.25
C THR A 56 -9.20 -33.86 -22.70
N GLY A 57 -8.84 -35.08 -22.31
CA GLY A 57 -9.57 -36.30 -22.68
C GLY A 57 -10.88 -36.51 -21.90
N ALA A 58 -11.19 -35.72 -20.90
CA ALA A 58 -12.35 -35.88 -20.02
C ALA A 58 -13.00 -34.55 -19.71
N ASN A 59 -14.34 -34.50 -19.61
CA ASN A 59 -15.06 -33.32 -19.22
C ASN A 59 -16.26 -33.64 -18.33
N HIS A 60 -16.81 -32.60 -17.72
CA HIS A 60 -18.10 -32.55 -17.06
C HIS A 60 -18.98 -31.56 -17.83
N THR A 61 -20.15 -31.99 -18.25
CA THR A 61 -21.07 -31.13 -18.99
C THR A 61 -21.93 -30.34 -18.01
N VAL A 62 -21.88 -29.01 -18.10
CA VAL A 62 -22.75 -28.14 -17.32
C VAL A 62 -23.76 -27.48 -18.26
N MET A 63 -25.03 -27.73 -18.01
CA MET A 63 -26.14 -27.18 -18.78
C MET A 63 -26.59 -25.87 -18.17
N LEU A 64 -26.61 -24.82 -18.97
CA LEU A 64 -27.09 -23.49 -18.65
C LEU A 64 -28.39 -23.24 -19.41
N PRO A 65 -29.55 -23.35 -18.76
CA PRO A 65 -30.84 -23.01 -19.40
C PRO A 65 -30.87 -21.54 -19.85
N GLY A 66 -31.55 -21.24 -20.93
CA GLY A 66 -31.66 -19.87 -21.45
C GLY A 66 -32.42 -18.90 -20.53
N ASP A 67 -33.18 -19.44 -19.59
CA ASP A 67 -33.90 -18.70 -18.54
C ASP A 67 -33.19 -18.71 -17.18
N ALA A 68 -31.98 -19.26 -17.11
CA ALA A 68 -31.16 -19.19 -15.90
C ALA A 68 -30.87 -17.72 -15.52
N ALA A 69 -31.06 -17.39 -14.25
CA ALA A 69 -30.74 -16.06 -13.75
C ALA A 69 -29.21 -15.92 -13.61
N ILE A 70 -28.61 -15.10 -14.47
CA ILE A 70 -27.19 -14.75 -14.39
C ILE A 70 -27.12 -13.28 -14.00
N THR A 71 -26.76 -12.99 -12.74
CA THR A 71 -26.88 -11.64 -12.19
C THR A 71 -25.60 -11.14 -11.56
N ILE A 72 -25.40 -9.82 -11.65
CA ILE A 72 -24.42 -9.05 -10.88
C ILE A 72 -25.23 -8.05 -10.05
N GLU A 73 -25.11 -8.06 -8.72
CA GLU A 73 -25.91 -7.21 -7.81
C GLU A 73 -27.43 -7.30 -8.09
N ASP A 74 -27.93 -8.52 -8.29
CA ASP A 74 -29.33 -8.80 -8.63
C ASP A 74 -29.80 -8.23 -10.00
N VAL A 75 -28.90 -7.67 -10.81
CA VAL A 75 -29.17 -7.19 -12.16
C VAL A 75 -28.73 -8.25 -13.17
N GLN A 76 -29.65 -8.63 -14.08
CA GLN A 76 -29.34 -9.59 -15.16
C GLN A 76 -28.20 -9.06 -16.04
N VAL A 77 -27.16 -9.88 -16.27
CA VAL A 77 -26.03 -9.50 -17.14
C VAL A 77 -26.49 -9.28 -18.58
N ALA A 78 -25.80 -8.38 -19.28
CA ALA A 78 -26.07 -8.09 -20.67
C ALA A 78 -25.60 -9.21 -21.63
N GLU A 79 -26.19 -9.28 -22.81
CA GLU A 79 -25.62 -10.08 -23.91
C GLU A 79 -24.18 -9.62 -24.21
N GLY A 80 -23.29 -10.55 -24.47
CA GLY A 80 -21.86 -10.30 -24.64
C GLY A 80 -21.04 -10.55 -23.37
N SER A 81 -21.70 -10.72 -22.23
CA SER A 81 -21.07 -11.27 -21.02
C SER A 81 -20.82 -12.78 -21.18
N ALA A 82 -19.98 -13.35 -20.34
CA ALA A 82 -19.69 -14.79 -20.34
C ALA A 82 -19.72 -15.36 -18.92
N VAL A 83 -19.93 -16.66 -18.80
CA VAL A 83 -19.78 -17.40 -17.54
C VAL A 83 -18.82 -18.55 -17.75
N GLY A 84 -17.90 -18.74 -16.78
CA GLY A 84 -16.85 -19.76 -16.87
C GLY A 84 -16.68 -20.53 -15.58
N ILE A 85 -16.11 -21.73 -15.72
CA ILE A 85 -15.72 -22.62 -14.64
C ILE A 85 -14.19 -22.69 -14.61
N PHE A 86 -13.62 -22.56 -13.43
CA PHE A 86 -12.18 -22.42 -13.22
C PHE A 86 -11.64 -23.47 -12.27
N PHE A 87 -10.34 -23.75 -12.39
CA PHE A 87 -9.56 -24.58 -11.48
C PHE A 87 -8.25 -23.86 -11.13
N THR A 88 -7.61 -24.30 -10.04
CA THR A 88 -6.29 -23.78 -9.66
C THR A 88 -5.21 -24.67 -10.27
N ASN A 89 -4.32 -24.09 -11.08
CA ASN A 89 -3.22 -24.80 -11.73
C ASN A 89 -2.07 -25.11 -10.75
N SER A 90 -1.00 -25.75 -11.23
CA SER A 90 0.17 -26.12 -10.42
C SER A 90 0.93 -24.93 -9.81
N ASN A 91 0.75 -23.72 -10.33
CA ASN A 91 1.38 -22.50 -9.84
C ASN A 91 0.53 -21.76 -8.80
N GLY A 92 -0.72 -22.18 -8.59
CA GLY A 92 -1.67 -21.52 -7.72
C GLY A 92 -2.60 -20.53 -8.44
N ASP A 93 -2.48 -20.38 -9.77
CA ASP A 93 -3.29 -19.44 -10.54
C ASP A 93 -4.63 -20.06 -10.94
N LEU A 94 -5.68 -19.23 -11.06
CA LEU A 94 -6.96 -19.63 -11.62
C LEU A 94 -6.84 -19.75 -13.14
N GLN A 95 -7.25 -20.91 -13.68
CA GLN A 95 -7.28 -21.19 -15.11
C GLN A 95 -8.66 -21.68 -15.53
N CYS A 96 -9.10 -21.27 -16.73
CA CYS A 96 -10.42 -21.61 -17.24
C CYS A 96 -10.48 -23.08 -17.69
N ALA A 97 -11.42 -23.84 -17.10
CA ALA A 97 -11.73 -25.21 -17.52
C ALA A 97 -12.78 -25.27 -18.65
N GLY A 98 -13.61 -24.24 -18.76
CA GLY A 98 -14.65 -24.12 -19.79
C GLY A 98 -15.52 -22.90 -19.56
N TYR A 99 -16.03 -22.27 -20.62
CA TYR A 99 -16.92 -21.12 -20.52
C TYR A 99 -17.93 -21.08 -21.67
N THR A 100 -18.95 -20.27 -21.53
CA THR A 100 -19.92 -19.97 -22.59
C THR A 100 -20.34 -18.49 -22.55
N MET A 101 -20.71 -17.95 -23.72
CA MET A 101 -21.29 -16.60 -23.80
C MET A 101 -22.75 -16.62 -23.34
N VAL A 102 -23.15 -15.53 -22.70
CA VAL A 102 -24.55 -15.31 -22.31
C VAL A 102 -25.31 -14.76 -23.53
N THR A 103 -26.21 -15.57 -24.08
CA THR A 103 -27.01 -15.24 -25.27
C THR A 103 -28.52 -15.26 -25.00
N GLY A 104 -28.93 -15.61 -23.79
CA GLY A 104 -30.35 -15.86 -23.48
C GLY A 104 -30.91 -17.19 -24.03
N GLU A 105 -30.08 -17.96 -24.71
CA GLU A 105 -30.41 -19.31 -25.20
C GLU A 105 -29.80 -20.37 -24.30
N THR A 106 -30.37 -21.59 -24.33
CA THR A 106 -29.76 -22.73 -23.62
C THR A 106 -28.38 -23.03 -24.18
N ALA A 107 -27.38 -23.06 -23.31
CA ALA A 107 -26.00 -23.33 -23.64
C ALA A 107 -25.42 -24.50 -22.80
N GLU A 108 -24.29 -24.98 -23.21
CA GLU A 108 -23.50 -25.99 -22.45
C GLU A 108 -22.07 -25.46 -22.22
N ILE A 109 -21.49 -25.84 -21.08
CA ILE A 109 -20.09 -25.67 -20.78
C ILE A 109 -19.49 -27.04 -20.61
N ALA A 110 -18.48 -27.34 -21.44
CA ALA A 110 -17.65 -28.53 -21.27
C ALA A 110 -16.51 -28.18 -20.32
N ALA A 111 -16.70 -28.39 -19.01
CA ALA A 111 -15.67 -28.18 -18.01
C ALA A 111 -14.63 -29.30 -18.09
N MET A 112 -13.40 -29.01 -18.54
CA MET A 112 -12.34 -29.96 -18.76
C MET A 112 -11.76 -30.46 -17.44
N GLY A 113 -11.54 -31.80 -17.39
CA GLY A 113 -10.89 -32.44 -16.26
C GLY A 113 -9.39 -32.56 -16.46
N ASP A 114 -8.68 -32.73 -15.37
CA ASP A 114 -7.24 -32.90 -15.35
C ASP A 114 -6.81 -34.15 -16.10
N ASP A 115 -5.83 -34.02 -17.00
CA ASP A 115 -5.23 -35.13 -17.72
C ASP A 115 -4.10 -35.72 -16.87
N THR A 116 -4.39 -36.79 -16.15
CA THR A 116 -3.42 -37.45 -15.26
C THR A 116 -2.21 -38.04 -15.98
N THR A 117 -2.14 -37.96 -17.32
CA THR A 117 -0.98 -38.38 -18.10
C THR A 117 0.05 -37.29 -18.29
N THR A 118 -0.32 -36.01 -17.97
CA THR A 118 0.58 -34.85 -17.89
C THR A 118 1.06 -34.65 -16.44
N ALA A 119 2.17 -33.92 -16.27
CA ALA A 119 2.68 -33.59 -14.94
C ALA A 119 2.07 -32.30 -14.41
N GLU A 120 1.40 -31.54 -15.28
CA GLU A 120 0.80 -30.25 -15.01
C GLU A 120 -0.68 -30.45 -14.68
N ILE A 121 -1.22 -29.66 -13.75
CA ILE A 121 -2.67 -29.59 -13.50
C ILE A 121 -3.26 -28.76 -14.64
N ASP A 122 -3.94 -29.38 -15.59
CA ASP A 122 -4.49 -28.75 -16.79
C ASP A 122 -6.03 -28.80 -16.88
N GLY A 123 -6.70 -29.17 -15.76
CA GLY A 123 -8.14 -29.24 -15.62
C GLY A 123 -8.59 -29.52 -14.19
N LEU A 124 -9.89 -29.77 -14.04
CA LEU A 124 -10.53 -30.05 -12.76
C LEU A 124 -10.23 -31.47 -12.27
N ALA A 125 -9.85 -31.60 -11.01
CA ALA A 125 -9.70 -32.90 -10.37
C ALA A 125 -11.08 -33.52 -10.02
N ALA A 126 -11.17 -34.84 -10.02
CA ALA A 126 -12.40 -35.56 -9.64
C ALA A 126 -12.83 -35.17 -8.19
N GLY A 127 -14.06 -34.74 -8.03
CA GLY A 127 -14.62 -34.28 -6.75
C GLY A 127 -14.28 -32.82 -6.41
N GLN A 128 -13.55 -32.10 -7.25
CA GLN A 128 -13.29 -30.67 -7.07
C GLN A 128 -14.57 -29.85 -7.29
N SER A 129 -14.84 -28.88 -6.42
CA SER A 129 -15.97 -27.95 -6.59
C SER A 129 -15.80 -27.09 -7.83
N LEU A 130 -16.91 -26.80 -8.50
CA LEU A 130 -16.94 -25.92 -9.68
C LEU A 130 -16.81 -24.46 -9.22
N THR A 131 -15.67 -23.84 -9.50
CA THR A 131 -15.43 -22.40 -9.20
C THR A 131 -15.93 -21.57 -10.38
N TRP A 132 -16.84 -20.65 -10.10
CA TRP A 132 -17.50 -19.86 -11.13
C TRP A 132 -16.98 -18.44 -11.21
N MET A 133 -16.89 -17.91 -12.45
CA MET A 133 -16.61 -16.51 -12.74
C MET A 133 -17.64 -16.00 -13.76
N ILE A 134 -18.00 -14.72 -13.64
CA ILE A 134 -18.73 -13.94 -14.64
C ILE A 134 -17.77 -12.95 -15.28
N TRP A 135 -17.70 -12.91 -16.59
CA TRP A 135 -17.16 -11.81 -17.36
C TRP A 135 -18.27 -10.85 -17.70
N ASP A 136 -18.22 -9.63 -17.16
CA ASP A 136 -19.16 -8.56 -17.53
C ASP A 136 -18.67 -7.90 -18.83
N GLY A 137 -19.32 -8.19 -19.93
CA GLY A 137 -19.02 -7.63 -21.24
C GLY A 137 -19.29 -6.13 -21.35
N VAL A 138 -19.92 -5.49 -20.37
CA VAL A 138 -20.17 -4.04 -20.34
C VAL A 138 -19.05 -3.29 -19.64
N THR A 139 -18.65 -3.74 -18.46
CA THR A 139 -17.63 -3.08 -17.63
C THR A 139 -16.22 -3.62 -17.87
N CYS A 140 -16.07 -4.71 -18.64
CA CYS A 140 -14.81 -5.42 -18.88
C CYS A 140 -14.17 -5.97 -17.59
N THR A 141 -14.98 -6.46 -16.66
CA THR A 141 -14.52 -6.96 -15.37
C THR A 141 -14.80 -8.43 -15.18
N GLU A 142 -13.88 -9.15 -14.54
CA GLU A 142 -14.07 -10.51 -14.06
C GLU A 142 -14.57 -10.47 -12.62
N LEU A 143 -15.63 -11.24 -12.34
CA LEU A 143 -16.27 -11.29 -11.04
C LEU A 143 -16.40 -12.74 -10.57
N ALA A 144 -15.97 -13.04 -9.35
CA ALA A 144 -16.25 -14.31 -8.72
C ALA A 144 -17.75 -14.52 -8.58
N ALA A 145 -18.22 -15.73 -8.79
CA ALA A 145 -19.65 -16.03 -8.77
C ALA A 145 -19.96 -17.33 -8.03
N THR A 146 -21.20 -17.45 -7.59
CA THR A 146 -21.75 -18.67 -7.02
C THR A 146 -22.91 -19.17 -7.88
N ALA A 147 -23.02 -20.49 -8.02
CA ALA A 147 -24.11 -21.10 -8.76
C ALA A 147 -25.05 -21.86 -7.84
N ILE A 148 -26.36 -21.81 -8.17
CA ILE A 148 -27.38 -22.71 -7.62
C ILE A 148 -27.72 -23.71 -8.70
N TYR A 149 -27.88 -24.96 -8.32
CA TYR A 149 -28.07 -26.05 -9.24
C TYR A 149 -29.50 -26.63 -9.08
N SER A 150 -30.18 -26.84 -10.21
CA SER A 150 -31.48 -27.53 -10.27
C SER A 150 -31.34 -29.05 -10.36
N GLY A 151 -30.12 -29.56 -10.67
CA GLY A 151 -29.84 -30.99 -10.74
C GLY A 151 -28.36 -31.28 -11.04
N GLY A 152 -27.91 -32.48 -10.67
CA GLY A 152 -26.51 -32.88 -10.75
C GLY A 152 -25.71 -32.53 -9.51
N ALA A 153 -24.37 -32.61 -9.58
CA ALA A 153 -23.46 -32.30 -8.49
C ALA A 153 -22.78 -30.94 -8.73
N ASP A 154 -22.44 -30.26 -7.67
CA ASP A 154 -21.64 -29.02 -7.65
C ASP A 154 -20.12 -29.26 -7.74
N VAL A 155 -19.76 -30.52 -8.02
CA VAL A 155 -18.36 -30.96 -8.13
C VAL A 155 -18.11 -31.60 -9.47
N TYR A 156 -16.87 -31.49 -9.94
CA TYR A 156 -16.43 -32.16 -11.16
C TYR A 156 -16.53 -33.69 -11.04
N THR A 157 -17.16 -34.29 -12.01
CA THR A 157 -17.21 -35.76 -12.19
C THR A 157 -17.00 -36.06 -13.66
N THR A 158 -16.05 -36.92 -13.97
CA THR A 158 -15.79 -37.33 -15.37
C THR A 158 -17.07 -37.88 -16.02
N ASN A 159 -17.44 -37.32 -17.17
CA ASN A 159 -18.70 -37.53 -17.87
C ASN A 159 -19.94 -37.24 -17.03
N GLY A 160 -19.83 -36.41 -16.00
CA GLY A 160 -20.97 -35.91 -15.21
C GLY A 160 -21.79 -34.92 -16.00
N ILE A 161 -23.01 -34.70 -15.51
CA ILE A 161 -23.93 -33.67 -16.04
C ILE A 161 -24.53 -32.91 -14.85
N THR A 162 -24.48 -31.57 -14.91
CA THR A 162 -25.07 -30.67 -13.92
C THR A 162 -25.95 -29.64 -14.63
N PHE A 163 -27.03 -29.25 -13.99
CA PHE A 163 -27.96 -28.24 -14.49
C PHE A 163 -27.94 -27.02 -13.54
N VAL A 164 -27.63 -25.86 -14.09
CA VAL A 164 -27.60 -24.59 -13.35
C VAL A 164 -29.03 -24.02 -13.27
N GLU A 165 -29.40 -23.52 -12.12
CA GLU A 165 -30.61 -22.73 -11.90
C GLU A 165 -30.29 -21.22 -11.96
N SER A 166 -29.22 -20.78 -11.28
CA SER A 166 -28.76 -19.41 -11.31
C SER A 166 -27.26 -19.31 -11.07
N ILE A 167 -26.66 -18.22 -11.58
CA ILE A 167 -25.29 -17.81 -11.29
C ILE A 167 -25.35 -16.35 -10.83
N THR A 168 -24.88 -16.10 -9.62
CA THR A 168 -24.92 -14.75 -9.04
C THR A 168 -23.53 -14.32 -8.63
N SER A 169 -23.12 -13.16 -9.09
CA SER A 169 -21.97 -12.45 -8.57
C SER A 169 -22.46 -11.23 -7.78
N VAL A 170 -21.98 -11.15 -6.56
CA VAL A 170 -21.97 -9.89 -5.82
C VAL A 170 -20.52 -9.44 -5.93
N PRO A 171 -20.24 -8.25 -6.49
CA PRO A 171 -18.90 -7.69 -6.42
C PRO A 171 -18.40 -7.86 -5.00
N ALA A 172 -17.14 -8.27 -4.84
CA ALA A 172 -16.56 -8.31 -3.52
C ALA A 172 -16.87 -6.95 -2.89
N GLY A 173 -17.64 -6.96 -1.80
CA GLY A 173 -17.94 -5.72 -1.07
C GLY A 173 -16.65 -4.96 -0.82
N PRO A 174 -16.70 -3.68 -0.52
CA PRO A 174 -15.49 -2.90 -0.33
C PRO A 174 -14.53 -3.67 0.58
N SER A 175 -13.35 -3.98 0.08
CA SER A 175 -12.31 -4.56 0.93
C SER A 175 -11.88 -3.50 1.93
N CYS A 176 -11.52 -3.92 3.14
CA CYS A 176 -11.10 -2.99 4.18
C CYS A 176 -9.62 -3.19 4.47
N GLN A 177 -8.92 -2.09 4.67
CA GLN A 177 -7.56 -2.05 5.16
C GLN A 177 -7.57 -1.58 6.61
N THR A 178 -6.97 -2.35 7.50
CA THR A 178 -6.76 -1.95 8.89
C THR A 178 -5.42 -1.23 9.01
N MET A 179 -5.41 -0.04 9.61
CA MET A 179 -4.22 0.69 10.00
C MET A 179 -4.02 0.59 11.50
N GLU A 180 -2.86 0.08 11.91
CA GLU A 180 -2.44 -0.03 13.30
C GLU A 180 -1.50 1.15 13.63
N LEU A 181 -1.86 1.96 14.61
CA LEU A 181 -1.10 3.13 15.04
C LEU A 181 -0.59 2.95 16.46
N PRO A 182 0.72 2.99 16.71
CA PRO A 182 1.27 3.00 18.07
C PRO A 182 0.94 4.31 18.77
N SER A 183 1.01 4.33 20.10
CA SER A 183 0.99 5.58 20.86
C SER A 183 2.22 6.42 20.54
N GLY A 184 2.03 7.73 20.40
CA GLY A 184 3.06 8.68 19.98
C GLY A 184 3.00 8.99 18.49
N TRP A 185 4.12 9.44 17.94
CA TRP A 185 4.23 9.76 16.51
C TRP A 185 4.39 8.49 15.67
N SER A 186 3.65 8.45 14.57
CA SER A 186 3.77 7.43 13.53
C SER A 186 3.46 8.01 12.16
N MET A 187 3.56 7.18 11.13
CA MET A 187 3.13 7.52 9.76
C MET A 187 2.20 6.44 9.24
N PHE A 188 1.13 6.85 8.59
CA PHE A 188 0.18 5.93 7.97
C PHE A 188 -0.07 6.27 6.50
N SER A 189 -0.64 5.34 5.79
CA SER A 189 -1.12 5.51 4.42
C SER A 189 -2.24 4.52 4.13
N THR A 190 -2.99 4.77 3.06
CA THR A 190 -3.99 3.83 2.59
C THR A 190 -3.77 3.47 1.12
N TYR A 191 -4.06 2.21 0.79
CA TYR A 191 -4.21 1.72 -0.57
C TYR A 191 -5.70 1.54 -0.93
N MET A 192 -6.62 2.05 -0.10
CA MET A 192 -8.05 2.01 -0.38
C MET A 192 -8.54 3.34 -0.93
N ILE A 193 -9.34 3.28 -1.99
CA ILE A 193 -10.12 4.38 -2.52
C ILE A 193 -11.52 4.23 -1.95
N ALA A 194 -11.80 4.94 -0.86
CA ALA A 194 -13.11 4.96 -0.20
C ALA A 194 -14.06 5.93 -0.90
N GLU A 195 -15.36 5.79 -0.66
CA GLU A 195 -16.37 6.75 -1.12
C GLU A 195 -16.16 8.14 -0.48
N ASP A 196 -15.75 8.16 0.79
CA ASP A 196 -15.37 9.36 1.53
C ASP A 196 -13.88 9.26 1.90
N MET A 197 -13.06 10.12 1.33
CA MET A 197 -11.62 10.20 1.58
C MET A 197 -11.24 11.31 2.56
N ASP A 198 -12.23 12.05 3.12
CA ASP A 198 -11.92 13.10 4.11
C ASP A 198 -11.21 12.53 5.33
N LEU A 199 -10.07 13.14 5.70
CA LEU A 199 -9.24 12.66 6.80
C LEU A 199 -9.99 12.63 8.14
N ALA A 200 -10.84 13.61 8.42
CA ALA A 200 -11.61 13.63 9.67
C ALA A 200 -12.64 12.50 9.70
N SER A 201 -13.27 12.18 8.57
CA SER A 201 -14.16 11.02 8.41
C SER A 201 -13.40 9.72 8.61
N ALA A 202 -12.24 9.57 7.99
CA ALA A 202 -11.39 8.37 8.11
C ALA A 202 -10.97 8.10 9.55
N LEU A 203 -10.62 9.14 10.30
CA LEU A 203 -10.17 9.04 11.69
C LEU A 203 -11.30 9.11 12.72
N ALA A 204 -12.58 9.17 12.30
CA ALA A 204 -13.71 9.39 13.21
C ALA A 204 -13.80 8.33 14.33
N SER A 205 -13.46 7.06 14.04
CA SER A 205 -13.51 5.96 15.02
C SER A 205 -12.47 6.08 16.13
N ILE A 206 -11.38 6.83 15.89
CA ILE A 206 -10.25 6.99 16.82
C ILE A 206 -10.03 8.44 17.22
N VAL A 207 -10.95 9.36 16.86
CA VAL A 207 -10.77 10.81 16.99
C VAL A 207 -10.41 11.25 18.41
N ASP A 208 -10.93 10.58 19.43
CA ASP A 208 -10.65 10.88 20.84
C ASP A 208 -9.18 10.66 21.23
N ASN A 209 -8.46 9.84 20.46
CA ASN A 209 -7.03 9.54 20.67
C ASN A 209 -6.10 10.29 19.73
N VAL A 210 -6.63 11.03 18.74
CA VAL A 210 -5.82 11.79 17.79
C VAL A 210 -5.43 13.14 18.39
N VAL A 211 -4.12 13.38 18.50
CA VAL A 211 -3.58 14.68 18.92
C VAL A 211 -3.48 15.62 17.71
N ILE A 212 -2.91 15.13 16.62
CA ILE A 212 -2.69 15.88 15.37
C ILE A 212 -2.39 14.90 14.24
N ALA A 213 -2.80 15.23 13.00
CA ALA A 213 -2.25 14.60 11.80
C ALA A 213 -1.76 15.68 10.82
N LYS A 214 -0.77 15.32 9.97
CA LYS A 214 -0.12 16.26 9.03
C LYS A 214 0.13 15.55 7.69
N ASP A 215 0.04 16.33 6.61
CA ASP A 215 0.50 15.92 5.27
C ASP A 215 1.95 16.38 4.98
N ASN A 216 2.46 16.01 3.80
CA ASN A 216 3.78 16.44 3.33
C ASN A 216 3.88 17.95 3.06
N GLY A 217 2.78 18.63 2.84
CA GLY A 217 2.70 20.08 2.62
C GLY A 217 2.74 20.90 3.91
N GLY A 218 2.64 20.24 5.07
CA GLY A 218 2.56 20.86 6.39
C GLY A 218 1.15 21.31 6.77
N ASN A 219 0.12 20.91 6.02
CA ASN A 219 -1.26 21.08 6.45
C ASN A 219 -1.55 20.14 7.63
N ALA A 220 -2.44 20.55 8.53
CA ALA A 220 -2.72 19.79 9.74
C ALA A 220 -4.21 19.55 9.96
N TYR A 221 -4.51 18.40 10.55
CA TYR A 221 -5.79 18.09 11.17
C TYR A 221 -5.66 18.30 12.69
N LEU A 222 -6.46 19.20 13.23
CA LEU A 222 -6.41 19.65 14.62
C LEU A 222 -7.77 19.38 15.27
N VAL A 223 -7.90 18.22 15.91
CA VAL A 223 -9.16 17.72 16.49
C VAL A 223 -9.77 18.73 17.48
N GLN A 224 -8.96 19.31 18.37
CA GLN A 224 -9.44 20.25 19.39
C GLN A 224 -10.07 21.54 18.83
N TRP A 225 -9.84 21.88 17.56
CA TRP A 225 -10.41 23.04 16.88
C TRP A 225 -11.38 22.68 15.76
N ASP A 226 -11.72 21.39 15.62
CA ASP A 226 -12.58 20.90 14.53
C ASP A 226 -12.08 21.42 13.15
N TYR A 227 -10.76 21.38 12.96
CA TYR A 227 -10.11 21.91 11.77
C TYR A 227 -9.38 20.82 10.98
N ASN A 228 -9.86 20.54 9.78
CA ASN A 228 -9.19 19.68 8.81
C ASN A 228 -8.57 20.51 7.68
N GLY A 229 -7.28 20.87 7.85
CA GLY A 229 -6.51 21.54 6.80
C GLY A 229 -5.87 20.58 5.80
N VAL A 230 -5.84 19.27 6.09
CA VAL A 230 -5.35 18.24 5.18
C VAL A 230 -6.36 17.98 4.07
N GLY A 231 -7.66 17.90 4.42
CA GLY A 231 -8.73 17.55 3.50
C GLY A 231 -8.78 16.05 3.22
N ASP A 232 -8.90 15.69 1.95
CA ASP A 232 -9.00 14.31 1.51
C ASP A 232 -7.65 13.58 1.53
N LEU A 233 -7.67 12.33 1.97
CA LEU A 233 -6.56 11.41 1.80
C LEU A 233 -6.33 11.12 0.31
N THR A 234 -5.07 11.00 -0.07
CA THR A 234 -4.69 10.66 -1.44
C THR A 234 -3.92 9.35 -1.45
N VAL A 235 -4.34 8.41 -2.28
CA VAL A 235 -3.60 7.15 -2.51
C VAL A 235 -2.18 7.45 -2.97
N GLY A 236 -1.21 6.73 -2.40
CA GLY A 236 0.20 6.95 -2.67
C GLY A 236 0.85 8.05 -1.83
N GLN A 237 0.08 8.79 -1.02
CA GLN A 237 0.61 9.72 -0.03
C GLN A 237 0.68 9.10 1.36
N GLY A 238 1.71 9.48 2.12
CA GLY A 238 1.85 9.18 3.53
C GLY A 238 1.47 10.38 4.38
N TYR A 239 1.05 10.11 5.61
CA TYR A 239 0.63 11.12 6.58
C TYR A 239 1.29 10.86 7.93
N GLN A 240 1.78 11.90 8.59
CA GLN A 240 2.20 11.82 9.97
C GLN A 240 0.98 11.94 10.89
N ILE A 241 0.96 11.16 11.96
CA ILE A 241 -0.08 11.22 12.99
C ILE A 241 0.53 11.02 14.37
N LYS A 242 0.01 11.75 15.35
CA LYS A 242 0.28 11.51 16.77
C LYS A 242 -0.98 11.08 17.48
N THR A 243 -0.90 9.97 18.18
CA THR A 243 -1.96 9.45 19.03
C THR A 243 -1.51 9.40 20.50
N ASP A 244 -2.42 9.50 21.44
CA ASP A 244 -2.11 9.37 22.87
C ASP A 244 -2.20 7.94 23.40
N ALA A 245 -2.73 7.02 22.59
CA ALA A 245 -2.81 5.59 22.85
C ALA A 245 -2.54 4.79 21.56
N GLU A 246 -2.25 3.50 21.70
CA GLU A 246 -2.30 2.55 20.59
C GLU A 246 -3.75 2.38 20.12
N VAL A 247 -3.99 2.59 18.83
CA VAL A 247 -5.32 2.53 18.23
C VAL A 247 -5.26 1.90 16.85
N SER A 248 -6.41 1.42 16.37
CA SER A 248 -6.57 0.97 14.99
C SER A 248 -7.83 1.55 14.37
N PHE A 249 -7.81 1.75 13.07
CA PHE A 249 -8.97 2.15 12.28
C PHE A 249 -8.97 1.46 10.92
N GLU A 250 -10.13 1.42 10.29
CA GLU A 250 -10.30 0.75 9.01
C GLU A 250 -10.72 1.76 7.93
N MET A 251 -10.18 1.56 6.73
CA MET A 251 -10.68 2.19 5.50
C MET A 251 -11.16 1.12 4.54
N CYS A 252 -12.41 1.24 4.11
CA CYS A 252 -13.04 0.30 3.19
C CYS A 252 -13.30 0.98 1.85
N GLY A 253 -12.99 0.29 0.75
CA GLY A 253 -13.14 0.86 -0.58
C GLY A 253 -12.65 -0.10 -1.67
N THR A 254 -12.30 0.49 -2.82
CA THR A 254 -11.66 -0.23 -3.92
C THR A 254 -10.15 -0.22 -3.70
N TYR A 255 -9.50 -1.36 -3.92
CA TYR A 255 -8.06 -1.48 -3.85
C TYR A 255 -7.37 -0.70 -4.98
N ALA A 256 -6.38 0.12 -4.61
CA ALA A 256 -5.51 0.84 -5.53
C ALA A 256 -4.22 0.06 -5.74
N ALA A 257 -4.15 -0.73 -6.79
CA ALA A 257 -2.99 -1.54 -7.11
C ALA A 257 -1.77 -0.65 -7.44
N PRO A 258 -0.57 -1.00 -6.98
CA PRO A 258 0.62 -0.17 -7.17
C PRO A 258 0.97 0.07 -8.64
N GLU A 259 0.74 -0.90 -9.52
CA GLU A 259 0.98 -0.81 -10.97
C GLU A 259 0.09 0.22 -11.68
N ASP A 260 -1.10 0.51 -11.13
CA ASP A 260 -2.06 1.46 -11.67
C ASP A 260 -1.92 2.85 -11.04
N HIS A 261 -1.16 2.97 -9.95
CA HIS A 261 -1.04 4.18 -9.13
C HIS A 261 0.41 4.60 -8.92
N PRO A 262 1.13 5.01 -9.99
CA PRO A 262 2.49 5.52 -9.85
C PRO A 262 2.52 6.78 -8.98
N ILE A 263 3.51 6.89 -8.11
CA ILE A 263 3.62 7.97 -7.11
C ILE A 263 4.56 9.05 -7.65
N ALA A 264 4.03 10.25 -7.86
CA ALA A 264 4.83 11.39 -8.27
C ALA A 264 5.66 11.92 -7.09
N LEU A 265 6.96 12.07 -7.29
CA LEU A 265 7.92 12.59 -6.33
C LEU A 265 8.40 13.98 -6.76
N SER A 266 8.47 14.90 -5.81
CA SER A 266 9.11 16.20 -5.98
C SER A 266 10.58 16.12 -5.58
N ALA A 267 11.43 17.01 -6.13
CA ALA A 267 12.77 17.17 -5.60
C ALA A 267 12.73 17.55 -4.11
N GLY A 268 13.59 16.92 -3.31
CA GLY A 268 13.60 17.07 -1.85
C GLY A 268 12.75 16.02 -1.13
N TRP A 269 12.14 16.40 -0.01
CA TRP A 269 11.39 15.48 0.85
C TRP A 269 9.97 15.22 0.34
N ASN A 270 9.57 13.96 0.38
CA ASN A 270 8.25 13.45 0.05
C ASN A 270 7.77 12.54 1.17
N MET A 271 6.47 12.53 1.47
CA MET A 271 5.84 11.47 2.25
C MET A 271 5.02 10.60 1.32
N ILE A 272 5.37 9.33 1.24
CA ILE A 272 4.69 8.36 0.37
C ILE A 272 3.89 7.34 1.16
N GLY A 273 2.84 6.84 0.53
CA GLY A 273 2.09 5.68 0.99
C GLY A 273 2.67 4.37 0.44
N TYR A 274 2.37 3.28 1.13
CA TYR A 274 2.69 1.92 0.69
C TYR A 274 1.43 1.28 0.11
N LEU A 275 1.48 0.90 -1.17
CA LEU A 275 0.32 0.44 -1.93
C LEU A 275 0.20 -1.09 -2.04
N ARG A 276 1.21 -1.84 -1.65
CA ARG A 276 1.14 -3.31 -1.65
C ARG A 276 0.30 -3.81 -0.47
N THR A 277 -0.30 -4.98 -0.65
CA THR A 277 -1.05 -5.68 0.40
C THR A 277 -0.16 -6.55 1.28
N GLU A 278 1.05 -6.89 0.80
CA GLU A 278 2.03 -7.70 1.50
C GLU A 278 3.32 -6.92 1.75
N PRO A 279 4.03 -7.17 2.86
CA PRO A 279 5.32 -6.54 3.11
C PRO A 279 6.35 -6.88 2.03
N ALA A 280 7.25 -5.93 1.76
CA ALA A 280 8.40 -6.17 0.90
C ALA A 280 9.59 -5.32 1.31
N ALA A 281 10.80 -5.83 1.04
CA ALA A 281 12.04 -5.15 1.39
C ALA A 281 12.12 -3.75 0.76
N ALA A 282 12.52 -2.75 1.54
CA ALA A 282 12.55 -1.35 1.11
C ALA A 282 13.41 -1.13 -0.15
N ASP A 283 14.50 -1.84 -0.28
CA ASP A 283 15.38 -1.79 -1.46
C ASP A 283 14.71 -2.35 -2.73
N ALA A 284 13.82 -3.33 -2.59
CA ALA A 284 13.02 -3.85 -3.70
C ALA A 284 11.88 -2.89 -4.09
N VAL A 285 11.15 -2.38 -3.10
CA VAL A 285 10.03 -1.45 -3.30
C VAL A 285 10.49 -0.14 -3.94
N LEU A 286 11.66 0.35 -3.54
CA LEU A 286 12.23 1.62 -3.98
C LEU A 286 13.29 1.45 -5.09
N ALA A 287 13.40 0.24 -5.69
CA ALA A 287 14.42 -0.10 -6.68
C ALA A 287 14.43 0.84 -7.89
N ASP A 288 13.26 1.25 -8.37
CA ASP A 288 13.09 2.14 -9.52
C ASP A 288 13.81 3.49 -9.30
N VAL A 289 13.52 4.15 -8.19
CA VAL A 289 14.09 5.47 -7.85
C VAL A 289 15.54 5.37 -7.38
N SER A 290 15.92 4.25 -6.75
CA SER A 290 17.31 4.06 -6.30
C SER A 290 18.25 3.66 -7.44
N ALA A 291 17.78 2.87 -8.42
CA ALA A 291 18.59 2.48 -9.59
C ALA A 291 18.95 3.67 -10.50
N SER A 292 18.10 4.70 -10.54
CA SER A 292 18.39 5.96 -11.26
C SER A 292 19.44 6.83 -10.54
N GLY A 293 19.78 6.51 -9.28
CA GLY A 293 20.63 7.34 -8.42
C GLY A 293 19.93 8.58 -7.86
N ASN A 294 18.61 8.67 -7.99
CA ASN A 294 17.83 9.82 -7.57
C ASN A 294 17.40 9.76 -6.10
N LEU A 295 17.28 8.56 -5.52
CA LEU A 295 16.95 8.40 -4.11
C LEU A 295 18.16 8.63 -3.21
N ILE A 296 18.10 9.65 -2.36
CA ILE A 296 19.15 9.93 -1.37
C ILE A 296 18.95 9.04 -0.13
N ILE A 297 17.74 9.02 0.43
CA ILE A 297 17.40 8.31 1.66
C ILE A 297 15.89 8.03 1.70
N ALA A 298 15.51 6.91 2.31
CA ALA A 298 14.15 6.68 2.80
C ALA A 298 14.17 6.49 4.32
N LYS A 299 13.06 6.85 5.00
CA LYS A 299 12.88 6.73 6.45
C LYS A 299 11.50 6.19 6.79
N ASP A 300 11.43 5.37 7.83
CA ASP A 300 10.18 5.06 8.51
C ASP A 300 9.93 6.02 9.69
N TYR A 301 8.77 5.87 10.35
CA TYR A 301 8.40 6.70 11.50
C TYR A 301 9.28 6.46 12.75
N ALA A 302 9.88 5.28 12.88
CA ALA A 302 10.76 4.92 14.00
C ALA A 302 12.19 5.45 13.81
N GLY A 303 12.46 6.06 12.64
CA GLY A 303 13.77 6.61 12.29
C GLY A 303 14.72 5.60 11.67
N ASN A 304 14.26 4.38 11.32
CA ASN A 304 15.06 3.49 10.51
C ASN A 304 15.16 4.04 9.10
N ILE A 305 16.29 3.77 8.42
CA ILE A 305 16.59 4.34 7.12
C ILE A 305 16.98 3.30 6.09
N TYR A 306 16.76 3.63 4.83
CA TYR A 306 17.36 3.01 3.66
C TYR A 306 18.28 4.02 2.97
N LEU A 307 19.55 3.67 2.81
CA LEU A 307 20.58 4.47 2.12
C LEU A 307 21.10 3.67 0.91
N PRO A 308 20.59 3.94 -0.31
CA PRO A 308 20.98 3.18 -1.50
C PRO A 308 22.48 3.27 -1.81
N GLU A 309 23.09 4.45 -1.67
CA GLU A 309 24.48 4.71 -1.95
C GLU A 309 25.44 3.86 -1.07
N LEU A 310 25.02 3.56 0.15
CA LEU A 310 25.78 2.76 1.10
C LEU A 310 25.30 1.30 1.18
N PHE A 311 24.36 0.89 0.33
CA PHE A 311 23.75 -0.45 0.33
C PHE A 311 23.18 -0.85 1.71
N TYR A 312 22.70 0.13 2.47
CA TYR A 312 22.21 -0.05 3.83
C TYR A 312 20.70 -0.02 3.86
N ASN A 313 20.05 -1.12 4.29
CA ASN A 313 18.63 -1.19 4.56
C ASN A 313 18.36 -1.47 6.04
N GLY A 314 18.16 -0.41 6.82
CA GLY A 314 17.76 -0.49 8.22
C GLY A 314 16.24 -0.45 8.43
N ILE A 315 15.45 -0.11 7.39
CA ILE A 315 13.99 -0.22 7.43
C ILE A 315 13.61 -1.70 7.46
N GLY A 316 14.35 -2.55 6.70
CA GLY A 316 13.94 -3.92 6.45
C GLY A 316 12.80 -3.94 5.43
N ASP A 317 11.67 -4.53 5.80
CA ASP A 317 10.47 -4.56 4.99
C ASP A 317 9.61 -3.31 5.21
N MET A 318 9.08 -2.77 4.12
CA MET A 318 7.99 -1.79 4.14
C MET A 318 6.66 -2.53 4.29
N HIS A 319 5.72 -1.95 5.04
CA HIS A 319 4.50 -2.63 5.43
C HIS A 319 3.22 -1.92 4.97
N PRO A 320 2.15 -2.68 4.66
CA PRO A 320 0.82 -2.12 4.39
C PRO A 320 0.34 -1.21 5.52
N GLY A 321 -0.31 -0.11 5.17
CA GLY A 321 -0.83 0.85 6.14
C GLY A 321 0.18 1.85 6.70
N GLN A 322 1.48 1.66 6.46
CA GLN A 322 2.51 2.59 6.89
C GLN A 322 2.85 3.64 5.81
N GLY A 323 3.22 4.83 6.26
CA GLY A 323 3.79 5.88 5.44
C GLY A 323 5.31 5.94 5.60
N TYR A 324 5.98 6.51 4.59
CA TYR A 324 7.44 6.63 4.56
C TYR A 324 7.86 8.00 4.05
N GLN A 325 8.99 8.50 4.51
CA GLN A 325 9.61 9.71 3.99
C GLN A 325 10.74 9.36 3.03
N LEU A 326 10.75 9.97 1.85
CA LEU A 326 11.78 9.82 0.84
C LEU A 326 12.38 11.18 0.50
N LYS A 327 13.70 11.24 0.33
CA LYS A 327 14.38 12.43 -0.21
C LYS A 327 14.98 12.10 -1.56
N THR A 328 14.60 12.86 -2.58
CA THR A 328 15.11 12.72 -3.94
C THR A 328 15.88 13.96 -4.38
N ILE A 329 16.82 13.79 -5.33
CA ILE A 329 17.60 14.88 -5.91
C ILE A 329 16.75 15.72 -6.84
N GLU A 330 15.96 15.05 -7.70
CA GLU A 330 15.10 15.65 -8.72
C GLU A 330 13.69 15.09 -8.60
N ALA A 331 12.75 15.73 -9.30
CA ALA A 331 11.40 15.19 -9.43
C ALA A 331 11.43 13.86 -10.22
N ASP A 332 10.65 12.89 -9.78
CA ASP A 332 10.63 11.53 -10.32
C ASP A 332 9.23 10.90 -10.19
N VAL A 333 9.10 9.67 -10.64
CA VAL A 333 7.91 8.86 -10.44
C VAL A 333 8.35 7.52 -9.87
N LEU A 334 7.83 7.16 -8.72
CA LEU A 334 8.03 5.84 -8.14
C LEU A 334 6.96 4.89 -8.71
N ASN A 335 7.40 3.90 -9.48
CA ASN A 335 6.60 2.75 -9.84
C ASN A 335 6.86 1.67 -8.79
N MET A 336 5.96 1.57 -7.83
CA MET A 336 6.13 0.62 -6.73
C MET A 336 5.97 -0.80 -7.25
N LEU A 337 6.78 -1.72 -6.71
CA LEU A 337 6.72 -3.14 -7.03
C LEU A 337 5.29 -3.70 -6.90
N SER A 338 4.79 -4.44 -7.89
CA SER A 338 3.46 -5.05 -7.84
C SER A 338 3.40 -6.19 -6.79
N ASN A 339 2.18 -6.58 -6.36
CA ASN A 339 2.03 -7.67 -5.38
C ASN A 339 2.57 -9.01 -5.88
N ASP A 340 2.48 -9.26 -7.19
CA ASP A 340 2.90 -10.52 -7.81
C ASP A 340 4.41 -10.64 -8.01
N GLU A 341 5.13 -9.51 -7.85
CA GLU A 341 6.57 -9.48 -7.99
C GLU A 341 7.27 -9.60 -6.64
N SER A 342 8.17 -10.58 -6.52
CA SER A 342 9.09 -10.72 -5.40
C SER A 342 10.52 -10.44 -5.90
N TYR A 343 11.10 -9.33 -5.49
CA TYR A 343 12.50 -9.01 -5.76
C TYR A 343 13.33 -9.18 -4.50
N ARG A 344 14.48 -9.84 -4.61
CA ARG A 344 15.52 -9.80 -3.59
C ARG A 344 16.77 -9.18 -4.20
N THR A 345 17.08 -7.97 -3.82
CA THR A 345 18.39 -7.37 -4.05
C THR A 345 19.35 -7.84 -2.94
N ALA A 346 20.63 -7.91 -3.26
CA ALA A 346 21.66 -8.25 -2.26
C ALA A 346 22.01 -7.00 -1.44
N THR A 347 21.11 -6.59 -0.55
CA THR A 347 21.40 -5.56 0.46
C THR A 347 21.96 -6.19 1.71
N ILE A 348 22.77 -5.44 2.45
CA ILE A 348 23.19 -5.82 3.80
C ILE A 348 21.98 -5.56 4.70
N GLU A 349 21.23 -6.62 5.01
CA GLU A 349 20.22 -6.54 6.06
C GLU A 349 20.96 -6.32 7.38
N VAL A 350 20.86 -5.11 7.90
CA VAL A 350 21.37 -4.81 9.23
C VAL A 350 20.22 -5.01 10.21
N SER A 351 20.27 -6.09 10.94
CA SER A 351 19.39 -6.28 12.09
C SER A 351 19.71 -5.18 13.11
N ASN A 352 18.84 -4.18 13.25
CA ASN A 352 18.91 -3.19 14.31
C ASN A 352 18.73 -3.91 15.66
N LYS A 353 19.83 -4.27 16.30
CA LYS A 353 19.80 -4.88 17.61
C LYS A 353 19.33 -3.83 18.62
N ALA A 354 18.32 -4.17 19.41
CA ALA A 354 17.82 -3.27 20.44
C ALA A 354 18.94 -2.88 21.41
N VAL A 355 19.01 -1.58 21.74
CA VAL A 355 19.88 -1.08 22.79
C VAL A 355 19.45 -1.63 24.15
N SER A 356 20.39 -1.90 25.03
CA SER A 356 20.14 -2.45 26.36
C SER A 356 20.72 -1.61 27.49
N HIS A 357 21.80 -0.87 27.21
CA HIS A 357 22.46 0.03 28.15
C HIS A 357 21.86 1.45 28.13
N PHE A 358 21.76 2.03 26.93
CA PHE A 358 21.01 3.24 26.75
C PHE A 358 19.54 2.91 26.49
N ALA A 359 18.63 3.75 26.98
CA ALA A 359 17.21 3.56 26.71
C ALA A 359 16.88 3.81 25.23
N THR A 360 15.81 3.21 24.75
CA THR A 360 15.21 3.59 23.48
C THR A 360 14.57 4.98 23.64
N VAL A 361 14.81 5.87 22.69
CA VAL A 361 14.21 7.21 22.66
C VAL A 361 12.91 7.14 21.88
N ALA A 362 11.86 7.76 22.41
CA ALA A 362 10.59 7.86 21.70
C ALA A 362 10.74 8.74 20.44
N ALA A 363 10.14 8.32 19.35
CA ALA A 363 10.10 9.10 18.12
C ALA A 363 9.30 10.41 18.33
N THR A 364 9.77 11.48 17.69
CA THR A 364 9.03 12.75 17.55
C THR A 364 8.66 12.96 16.07
N ASP A 365 8.06 14.10 15.76
CA ASP A 365 7.67 14.42 14.38
C ASP A 365 8.85 14.77 13.47
N ASN A 366 10.05 14.89 14.02
CA ASN A 366 11.25 15.26 13.26
C ASN A 366 12.53 14.68 13.85
N ASN A 367 13.50 14.38 13.01
CA ASN A 367 14.81 13.88 13.40
C ASN A 367 15.89 14.34 12.44
N MET A 368 17.16 14.22 12.85
CA MET A 368 18.30 14.15 11.94
C MET A 368 18.90 12.73 11.98
N THR A 369 19.53 12.34 10.91
CA THR A 369 20.22 11.05 10.80
C THR A 369 21.71 11.23 10.97
N VAL A 370 22.32 10.45 11.84
CA VAL A 370 23.77 10.39 12.04
C VAL A 370 24.27 9.04 11.54
N VAL A 371 25.22 9.08 10.62
CA VAL A 371 25.84 7.92 9.99
C VAL A 371 27.32 7.87 10.41
N ILE A 372 27.75 6.74 10.92
CA ILE A 372 29.13 6.53 11.38
C ILE A 372 29.66 5.25 10.74
N GLU A 373 30.61 5.40 9.83
CA GLU A 373 31.32 4.26 9.25
C GLU A 373 32.45 3.78 10.17
N ASP A 374 32.81 2.52 10.09
CA ASP A 374 33.97 1.97 10.83
C ASP A 374 35.24 2.76 10.60
N ALA A 375 35.43 3.25 9.38
CA ALA A 375 36.59 4.05 9.00
C ALA A 375 36.73 5.40 9.73
N ALA A 376 35.62 5.90 10.30
CA ALA A 376 35.60 7.17 11.04
C ALA A 376 36.21 7.05 12.45
N TRP A 377 36.24 5.86 13.04
CA TRP A 377 36.71 5.64 14.41
C TRP A 377 38.20 5.58 14.52
N ASP A 378 38.78 6.30 15.49
CA ASP A 378 40.16 6.15 15.91
C ASP A 378 40.41 4.81 16.63
N VAL A 379 39.43 4.33 17.39
CA VAL A 379 39.37 3.02 18.02
C VAL A 379 37.98 2.44 17.83
N LEU A 380 37.88 1.35 17.05
CA LEU A 380 36.61 0.68 16.79
C LEU A 380 35.91 0.24 18.08
N PRO A 381 34.62 0.52 18.26
CA PRO A 381 33.84 -0.09 19.30
C PRO A 381 33.81 -1.61 19.15
N THR A 382 33.56 -2.33 20.22
CA THR A 382 33.44 -3.80 20.18
C THR A 382 32.02 -4.21 19.82
N GLU A 383 31.87 -5.42 19.31
CA GLU A 383 30.54 -5.98 19.11
C GLU A 383 29.68 -5.90 20.39
N GLY A 384 28.45 -5.43 20.26
CA GLY A 384 27.55 -5.18 21.37
C GLY A 384 27.75 -3.83 22.08
N ALA A 385 28.64 -2.97 21.57
CA ALA A 385 28.71 -1.57 21.99
C ALA A 385 27.44 -0.81 21.58
N GLU A 386 27.13 0.25 22.33
CA GLU A 386 25.99 1.13 22.05
C GLU A 386 26.47 2.57 21.95
N ILE A 387 25.88 3.32 21.02
CA ILE A 387 26.16 4.74 20.77
C ILE A 387 24.90 5.54 21.16
N ALA A 388 25.12 6.68 21.79
CA ALA A 388 24.03 7.54 22.21
C ALA A 388 24.33 9.02 21.98
N ALA A 389 23.28 9.76 21.64
CA ALA A 389 23.29 11.19 21.48
C ALA A 389 22.55 11.86 22.66
N PHE A 390 23.11 12.99 23.12
CA PHE A 390 22.59 13.75 24.25
C PHE A 390 22.48 15.23 23.90
N ASP A 391 21.48 15.89 24.48
CA ASP A 391 21.38 17.33 24.46
C ASP A 391 22.39 17.98 25.45
N LYS A 392 22.47 19.29 25.45
CA LYS A 392 23.38 20.05 26.35
C LYS A 392 23.04 19.86 27.83
N ALA A 393 21.81 19.52 28.19
CA ALA A 393 21.39 19.24 29.56
C ALA A 393 21.71 17.82 30.00
N GLY A 394 22.12 16.94 29.08
CA GLY A 394 22.43 15.53 29.32
C GLY A 394 21.23 14.61 29.16
N ASN A 395 20.15 15.06 28.53
CA ASN A 395 19.01 14.21 28.19
C ASN A 395 19.35 13.37 26.96
N LEU A 396 18.98 12.10 27.00
CA LEU A 396 19.14 11.16 25.89
C LEU A 396 18.13 11.49 24.77
N ILE A 397 18.66 11.68 23.55
CA ILE A 397 17.89 12.12 22.38
C ILE A 397 18.08 11.23 21.14
N GLY A 398 18.87 10.17 21.25
CA GLY A 398 19.10 9.17 20.23
C GLY A 398 19.97 8.06 20.75
N SER A 399 19.75 6.84 20.30
CA SER A 399 20.58 5.68 20.64
C SER A 399 20.55 4.64 19.53
N ALA A 400 21.67 3.94 19.34
CA ALA A 400 21.80 2.83 18.41
C ALA A 400 22.81 1.79 18.91
N SER A 401 22.62 0.53 18.55
CA SER A 401 23.66 -0.48 18.70
C SER A 401 24.74 -0.27 17.64
N TYR A 402 26.00 -0.40 18.03
CA TYR A 402 27.10 -0.41 17.07
C TYR A 402 26.96 -1.58 16.11
N THR A 403 27.00 -1.29 14.83
CA THR A 403 26.95 -2.25 13.73
C THR A 403 28.09 -1.95 12.74
N SER A 404 28.85 -3.00 12.36
CA SER A 404 29.89 -2.92 11.32
C SER A 404 29.29 -3.33 9.97
N PRO A 405 29.65 -2.69 8.85
CA PRO A 405 30.64 -1.60 8.71
C PRO A 405 30.06 -0.20 8.95
N LEU A 406 28.79 -0.07 9.27
CA LEU A 406 28.06 1.17 9.35
C LEU A 406 27.11 1.18 10.54
N THR A 407 27.16 2.21 11.38
CA THR A 407 26.18 2.48 12.42
C THR A 407 25.33 3.69 12.02
N VAL A 408 24.02 3.55 12.12
CA VAL A 408 23.06 4.63 11.86
C VAL A 408 22.26 4.90 13.12
N MET A 409 22.06 6.17 13.42
CA MET A 409 21.32 6.62 14.58
C MET A 409 20.41 7.79 14.22
N SER A 410 19.12 7.71 14.60
CA SER A 410 18.21 8.84 14.59
C SER A 410 18.39 9.67 15.86
N VAL A 411 18.53 10.98 15.69
CA VAL A 411 18.63 11.97 16.75
C VAL A 411 17.39 12.86 16.66
N TRP A 412 16.56 12.82 17.71
CA TRP A 412 15.22 13.38 17.69
C TRP A 412 15.16 14.86 18.04
N GLY A 413 14.34 15.59 17.29
CA GLY A 413 14.02 16.98 17.56
C GLY A 413 12.93 17.14 18.62
N ASN A 414 12.78 18.35 19.12
CA ASN A 414 11.75 18.65 20.11
C ASN A 414 10.35 18.61 19.49
N ASP A 415 9.46 17.86 20.10
CA ASP A 415 8.06 17.79 19.72
C ASP A 415 7.32 19.05 20.20
N ALA A 416 6.81 19.84 19.27
CA ALA A 416 6.08 21.07 19.56
C ALA A 416 4.70 20.84 20.20
N THR A 417 4.21 19.60 20.24
CA THR A 417 2.93 19.22 20.86
C THR A 417 3.05 18.87 22.34
N THR A 418 4.28 18.82 22.88
CA THR A 418 4.54 18.57 24.30
C THR A 418 4.88 19.87 25.05
N GLU A 419 4.56 19.94 26.35
CA GLU A 419 4.91 21.10 27.19
C GLU A 419 6.38 21.06 27.63
N THR A 420 6.97 19.88 27.69
CA THR A 420 8.35 19.66 28.13
C THR A 420 9.25 19.47 26.91
N LYS A 421 10.47 19.98 26.99
CA LYS A 421 11.49 19.73 25.99
C LYS A 421 11.87 18.25 26.00
N ASP A 422 11.61 17.54 24.91
CA ASP A 422 11.84 16.10 24.74
C ASP A 422 12.82 15.74 23.59
N GLY A 423 13.37 16.75 22.92
CA GLY A 423 14.34 16.63 21.86
C GLY A 423 15.14 17.89 21.63
N LEU A 424 15.87 17.95 20.52
CA LEU A 424 16.70 19.09 20.16
C LEU A 424 15.94 20.19 19.45
N THR A 425 16.32 21.42 19.70
CA THR A 425 15.92 22.58 18.88
C THR A 425 16.95 22.81 17.77
N VAL A 426 16.50 23.43 16.67
CA VAL A 426 17.38 23.73 15.51
C VAL A 426 18.64 24.48 15.95
N ALA A 427 19.77 24.08 15.42
CA ALA A 427 21.13 24.57 15.73
C ALA A 427 21.66 24.21 17.14
N GLU A 428 20.95 23.42 17.91
CA GLU A 428 21.47 22.89 19.18
C GLU A 428 22.54 21.83 18.93
N ALA A 429 23.63 21.91 19.68
CA ALA A 429 24.74 20.97 19.54
C ALA A 429 24.44 19.62 20.21
N VAL A 430 24.82 18.54 19.54
CA VAL A 430 24.73 17.17 20.03
C VAL A 430 26.02 16.76 20.70
N THR A 431 25.91 16.03 21.82
CA THR A 431 27.03 15.37 22.50
C THR A 431 26.88 13.86 22.35
N PHE A 432 27.97 13.17 22.03
CA PHE A 432 27.93 11.73 21.78
C PHE A 432 28.66 10.96 22.88
N LYS A 433 28.14 9.75 23.17
CA LYS A 433 28.79 8.78 24.03
C LYS A 433 28.76 7.39 23.37
N VAL A 434 29.78 6.60 23.69
CA VAL A 434 29.83 5.17 23.36
C VAL A 434 29.98 4.35 24.65
N TRP A 435 29.15 3.33 24.79
CA TRP A 435 29.28 2.32 25.83
C TRP A 435 29.86 1.05 25.21
N SER A 436 30.93 0.54 25.80
CA SER A 436 31.60 -0.66 25.34
C SER A 436 32.34 -1.31 26.51
N LYS A 437 32.20 -2.62 26.66
CA LYS A 437 32.86 -3.40 27.74
C LYS A 437 32.65 -2.82 29.14
N ASP A 438 31.41 -2.45 29.45
CA ASP A 438 31.00 -1.84 30.73
C ASP A 438 31.55 -0.46 31.03
N LEU A 439 32.19 0.18 30.05
CA LEU A 439 32.72 1.53 30.13
C LEU A 439 31.95 2.48 29.20
N THR A 440 31.51 3.61 29.72
CA THR A 440 30.95 4.70 28.92
C THR A 440 32.00 5.79 28.72
N SER A 441 32.27 6.13 27.47
CA SER A 441 33.21 7.20 27.08
C SER A 441 32.51 8.23 26.22
N THR A 442 32.90 9.50 26.33
CA THR A 442 32.48 10.51 25.36
C THR A 442 33.37 10.44 24.13
N PHE A 443 32.81 10.78 22.98
CA PHE A 443 33.56 10.98 21.78
C PHE A 443 33.15 12.26 21.07
N GLU A 444 34.04 12.78 20.25
CA GLU A 444 33.79 13.96 19.41
C GLU A 444 33.95 13.56 17.95
N VAL A 445 33.04 13.98 17.12
CA VAL A 445 33.19 13.93 15.68
C VAL A 445 33.98 15.16 15.28
N SER A 446 35.26 14.94 14.96
CA SER A 446 36.16 16.01 14.60
C SER A 446 36.03 16.48 13.17
N GLU A 447 35.57 15.59 12.28
CA GLU A 447 35.28 15.91 10.88
C GLU A 447 34.02 15.21 10.40
N TRP A 448 33.25 15.92 9.58
CA TRP A 448 32.04 15.44 8.93
C TRP A 448 32.26 15.46 7.41
N THR A 449 31.94 14.39 6.70
CA THR A 449 31.86 14.39 5.23
C THR A 449 30.62 15.17 4.77
N GLU A 450 29.51 15.04 5.50
CA GLU A 450 28.27 15.75 5.29
C GLU A 450 27.69 16.19 6.62
N GLY A 451 27.12 17.39 6.69
CA GLY A 451 26.43 17.91 7.87
C GLY A 451 27.35 18.43 8.98
N SER A 452 26.89 18.35 10.22
CA SER A 452 27.59 18.85 11.40
C SER A 452 27.05 18.25 12.69
N SER A 453 27.65 18.61 13.85
CA SER A 453 27.12 18.25 15.17
C SER A 453 25.92 19.12 15.63
N ALA A 454 25.49 20.09 14.85
CA ALA A 454 24.31 20.90 15.17
C ALA A 454 23.05 20.23 14.59
N TYR A 455 22.00 20.23 15.40
CA TYR A 455 20.71 19.65 14.99
C TYR A 455 20.07 20.48 13.88
N GLU A 456 19.70 19.82 12.81
CA GLU A 456 18.88 20.35 11.73
C GLU A 456 17.82 19.31 11.34
N VAL A 457 16.58 19.77 11.16
CA VAL A 457 15.46 18.88 10.82
C VAL A 457 15.74 18.19 9.48
N ASN A 458 15.62 16.87 9.49
CA ASN A 458 15.82 16.02 8.29
C ASN A 458 17.26 16.08 7.69
N ALA A 459 18.24 16.59 8.44
CA ALA A 459 19.63 16.52 8.00
C ALA A 459 20.14 15.08 7.99
N ILE A 460 21.10 14.84 7.09
CA ILE A 460 21.92 13.64 7.04
C ILE A 460 23.33 14.07 7.40
N ASN A 461 23.90 13.50 8.45
CA ASN A 461 25.21 13.87 8.96
C ASN A 461 26.10 12.63 8.92
N VAL A 462 27.17 12.67 8.13
CA VAL A 462 28.09 11.55 7.94
C VAL A 462 29.42 11.89 8.62
N ALA A 463 29.73 11.18 9.69
CA ALA A 463 30.99 11.34 10.42
C ALA A 463 32.15 10.73 9.64
N SER A 464 33.24 11.50 9.44
CA SER A 464 34.45 11.04 8.76
C SER A 464 35.66 10.89 9.68
N SER A 465 35.63 11.51 10.86
CA SER A 465 36.68 11.32 11.86
C SER A 465 36.13 11.48 13.27
N ILE A 466 36.43 10.51 14.13
CA ILE A 466 35.97 10.46 15.52
C ILE A 466 37.18 10.33 16.44
N THR A 467 37.20 11.13 17.50
CA THR A 467 38.21 11.03 18.59
C THR A 467 37.47 10.57 19.85
N THR A 468 37.87 9.43 20.37
CA THR A 468 37.29 8.88 21.61
C THR A 468 38.05 9.42 22.82
N ASN A 469 37.35 10.18 23.66
CA ASN A 469 37.92 10.66 24.94
C ASN A 469 37.76 9.54 25.97
N VAL A 470 38.79 8.71 26.11
CA VAL A 470 38.85 7.72 27.19
C VAL A 470 39.03 8.48 28.50
N LEU A 471 38.02 8.42 29.38
CA LEU A 471 38.22 8.83 30.78
C LEU A 471 39.20 7.84 31.41
N THR A 472 40.49 8.12 31.34
CA THR A 472 41.45 7.44 32.16
C THR A 472 41.19 7.80 33.61
N ASP A 473 40.55 6.90 34.34
CA ASP A 473 40.44 7.00 35.77
C ASP A 473 41.84 6.84 36.37
N VAL A 474 42.56 7.95 36.45
CA VAL A 474 43.85 7.99 37.12
C VAL A 474 43.61 8.30 38.59
N THR A 475 43.23 7.25 39.34
CA THR A 475 43.46 7.27 40.79
C THR A 475 43.95 5.90 41.26
N ALA A 476 45.12 5.48 40.77
CA ALA A 476 45.95 4.59 41.55
C ALA A 476 46.83 5.43 42.48
N THR A 477 46.29 5.75 43.64
CA THR A 477 47.12 6.22 44.77
C THR A 477 47.85 5.01 45.31
N GLU A 478 49.08 4.77 44.86
CA GLU A 478 50.02 3.97 45.65
C GLU A 478 50.22 4.65 46.99
N ARG A 479 49.72 3.99 48.05
CA ARG A 479 50.22 4.26 49.38
C ARG A 479 51.38 3.30 49.64
N VAL A 480 52.53 3.88 49.76
CA VAL A 480 53.73 3.26 50.41
C VAL A 480 53.46 3.09 51.90
#